data_9bcca2cfd27a60901326f18af4864a6a
#
_entry.id   9bcca2cfd27a60901326f18af4864a6a
#
_cell.length_a   1.000
_cell.length_b   1.000
_cell.length_c   1.000
_cell.angle_alpha   90.00
_cell.angle_beta   90.00
_cell.angle_gamma   90.00
#
_symmetry.space_group_name_H-M   'P 1'
#
loop_
_entity.id
_entity.type
_entity.pdbx_description
1 polymer ?
#
loop_
_entity_poly.entity_id
_entity_poly.type
_entity_poly.pdbx_seq_one_letter_code
_entity_poly.pdbx_strand_id
1 'polypeptide(L)'
;SGSGAEDFLNRLMTNRMPKKGRIVLTPMLNEFGKLIGDFTIAKTGDEKFMIWGSSAAQKYHMRWFEKHQPKDGSAKGEVRIHRFDQTLVGLSIAGPKSQALLRKLVDEDVSSKAFRFMDFREMAVGGAPCMVNRITYTGDLGYEIWMQPAYQRLVYKAIKDAGREFGIVDFGMRALLSMRLEKNFPTWFRELRPIYGVYEGSMDRFIKLEKNDFIGREAAAKEKADGSKLRRVSLVVDALDADVMGDEPIWAKVNGKDFGTVGKTHDFGAPRFDT
;
A
#
# COMPACT_ATOMS: atom_id res chain seq x y z
N SER A 1 -0.22 4.35 19.06
CA SER A 1 -1.10 5.27 19.83
C SER A 1 -0.31 6.09 20.83
N GLY A 2 -0.93 7.16 21.36
CA GLY A 2 -0.38 8.05 22.40
C GLY A 2 -0.22 9.47 21.91
N SER A 3 -0.01 10.42 22.84
CA SER A 3 0.07 11.86 22.57
C SER A 3 1.19 12.26 21.61
N GLY A 4 2.27 11.49 21.52
CA GLY A 4 3.37 11.67 20.57
C GLY A 4 3.23 10.88 19.26
N ALA A 5 2.15 10.12 19.07
CA ALA A 5 2.04 9.19 17.95
C ALA A 5 2.02 9.89 16.57
N GLU A 6 1.32 11.02 16.45
CA GLU A 6 1.24 11.75 15.19
C GLU A 6 2.58 12.35 14.79
N ASP A 7 3.28 12.97 15.73
CA ASP A 7 4.61 13.57 15.50
C ASP A 7 5.65 12.49 15.18
N PHE A 8 5.58 11.37 15.90
CA PHE A 8 6.43 10.20 15.63
C PHE A 8 6.23 9.67 14.20
N LEU A 9 4.98 9.48 13.77
CA LEU A 9 4.68 9.03 12.41
C LEU A 9 5.03 10.08 11.35
N ASN A 10 4.77 11.36 11.63
CA ASN A 10 5.19 12.43 10.73
C ASN A 10 6.71 12.49 10.53
N ARG A 11 7.49 12.14 11.55
CA ARG A 11 8.96 12.07 11.44
C ARG A 11 9.43 10.87 10.61
N LEU A 12 8.73 9.74 10.66
CA LEU A 12 9.12 8.53 9.93
C LEU A 12 8.62 8.51 8.49
N MET A 13 7.48 9.09 8.21
CA MET A 13 6.75 8.99 6.94
C MET A 13 6.93 10.24 6.08
N THR A 14 6.99 10.05 4.78
CA THR A 14 7.19 11.15 3.83
C THR A 14 5.92 11.97 3.57
N ASN A 15 4.74 11.36 3.72
CA ASN A 15 3.45 12.04 3.54
C ASN A 15 2.95 12.62 4.86
N ARG A 16 1.95 13.50 4.79
CA ARG A 16 1.23 14.01 5.97
C ARG A 16 0.32 12.94 6.55
N MET A 17 0.18 12.93 7.88
CA MET A 17 -0.76 12.01 8.52
C MET A 17 -2.21 12.35 8.13
N PRO A 18 -3.08 11.34 8.02
CA PRO A 18 -4.46 11.55 7.60
C PRO A 18 -5.29 12.18 8.72
N LYS A 19 -6.43 12.80 8.34
CA LYS A 19 -7.47 13.17 9.30
C LYS A 19 -8.19 11.92 9.83
N LYS A 20 -8.82 12.02 10.98
CA LYS A 20 -9.63 10.94 11.57
C LYS A 20 -10.65 10.38 10.56
N GLY A 21 -10.75 9.08 10.47
CA GLY A 21 -11.60 8.36 9.51
C GLY A 21 -11.06 8.33 8.07
N ARG A 22 -9.82 8.78 7.85
CA ARG A 22 -9.17 8.77 6.55
C ARG A 22 -7.92 7.89 6.56
N ILE A 23 -7.55 7.40 5.38
CA ILE A 23 -6.28 6.71 5.15
C ILE A 23 -5.37 7.53 4.23
N VAL A 24 -4.08 7.24 4.29
CA VAL A 24 -3.06 7.80 3.41
C VAL A 24 -2.06 6.70 3.03
N LEU A 25 -1.56 6.76 1.81
CA LEU A 25 -0.40 5.99 1.38
C LEU A 25 0.86 6.83 1.62
N THR A 26 1.89 6.21 2.18
CA THR A 26 3.12 6.92 2.50
C THR A 26 4.34 6.02 2.44
N PRO A 27 5.37 6.42 1.68
CA PRO A 27 6.70 5.84 1.80
C PRO A 27 7.36 6.17 3.14
N MET A 28 8.31 5.32 3.52
CA MET A 28 9.27 5.53 4.60
C MET A 28 10.68 5.45 4.03
N LEU A 29 11.55 6.37 4.42
CA LEU A 29 12.92 6.48 3.93
C LEU A 29 13.92 6.26 5.06
N ASN A 30 15.13 5.81 4.67
CA ASN A 30 16.29 5.91 5.55
C ASN A 30 16.94 7.30 5.42
N GLU A 31 18.01 7.53 6.19
CA GLU A 31 18.74 8.80 6.24
C GLU A 31 19.36 9.18 4.87
N PHE A 32 19.59 8.20 4.00
CA PHE A 32 20.13 8.39 2.65
C PHE A 32 19.04 8.61 1.58
N GLY A 33 17.78 8.80 1.98
CA GLY A 33 16.66 9.01 1.08
C GLY A 33 16.19 7.73 0.33
N LYS A 34 16.67 6.54 0.76
CA LYS A 34 16.28 5.30 0.11
C LYS A 34 15.01 4.72 0.73
N LEU A 35 14.16 4.17 -0.13
CA LEU A 35 12.89 3.56 0.25
C LEU A 35 13.13 2.34 1.15
N ILE A 36 12.61 2.37 2.37
CA ILE A 36 12.67 1.24 3.31
C ILE A 36 11.30 0.69 3.71
N GLY A 37 10.25 1.22 3.14
CA GLY A 37 8.88 0.74 3.32
C GLY A 37 7.88 1.63 2.60
N ASP A 38 6.69 1.08 2.40
CA ASP A 38 5.49 1.79 1.98
C ASP A 38 4.31 1.28 2.80
N PHE A 39 3.44 2.19 3.22
CA PHE A 39 2.40 1.88 4.19
C PHE A 39 1.08 2.55 3.82
N THR A 40 -0.01 1.86 4.17
CA THR A 40 -1.33 2.46 4.32
C THR A 40 -1.51 2.82 5.79
N ILE A 41 -1.83 4.07 6.10
CA ILE A 41 -2.03 4.54 7.47
C ILE A 41 -3.43 5.14 7.60
N ALA A 42 -4.20 4.66 8.57
CA ALA A 42 -5.48 5.24 8.98
C ALA A 42 -5.33 5.96 10.32
N LYS A 43 -5.97 7.13 10.47
CA LYS A 43 -6.20 7.75 11.78
C LYS A 43 -7.54 7.28 12.32
N THR A 44 -7.50 6.37 13.29
CA THR A 44 -8.68 5.71 13.85
C THR A 44 -9.25 6.42 15.07
N GLY A 45 -8.46 7.27 15.71
CA GLY A 45 -8.84 8.09 16.87
C GLY A 45 -7.94 9.33 16.95
N ASP A 46 -8.14 10.17 17.96
CA ASP A 46 -7.40 11.43 18.06
C ASP A 46 -5.89 11.20 18.21
N GLU A 47 -5.51 10.17 18.97
CA GLU A 47 -4.13 9.74 19.19
C GLU A 47 -3.89 8.28 18.72
N LYS A 48 -4.74 7.76 17.84
CA LYS A 48 -4.68 6.35 17.38
C LYS A 48 -4.53 6.26 15.88
N PHE A 49 -3.56 5.46 15.48
CA PHE A 49 -3.28 5.16 14.08
C PHE A 49 -3.20 3.66 13.86
N MET A 50 -3.71 3.19 12.74
CA MET A 50 -3.55 1.84 12.25
C MET A 50 -2.63 1.88 11.03
N ILE A 51 -1.66 0.95 10.97
CA ILE A 51 -0.65 0.91 9.91
C ILE A 51 -0.68 -0.48 9.28
N TRP A 52 -0.85 -0.53 7.97
CA TRP A 52 -0.71 -1.74 7.16
C TRP A 52 0.50 -1.63 6.26
N GLY A 53 1.27 -2.70 6.19
CA GLY A 53 2.44 -2.82 5.35
C GLY A 53 2.67 -4.25 4.91
N SER A 54 3.77 -4.52 4.22
CA SER A 54 4.12 -5.85 3.76
C SER A 54 4.34 -6.82 4.93
N SER A 55 3.59 -7.91 4.97
CA SER A 55 3.71 -8.94 6.01
C SER A 55 5.09 -9.60 5.99
N ALA A 56 5.67 -9.84 4.81
CA ALA A 56 7.00 -10.40 4.66
C ALA A 56 8.11 -9.51 5.24
N ALA A 57 7.91 -8.19 5.22
CA ALA A 57 8.86 -7.21 5.73
C ALA A 57 8.55 -6.73 7.17
N GLN A 58 7.59 -7.31 7.84
CA GLN A 58 7.13 -6.86 9.15
C GLN A 58 8.26 -6.68 10.17
N LYS A 59 9.14 -7.68 10.32
CA LYS A 59 10.28 -7.61 11.25
C LYS A 59 11.29 -6.53 10.84
N TYR A 60 11.50 -6.35 9.55
CA TYR A 60 12.39 -5.32 9.00
C TYR A 60 11.86 -3.92 9.32
N HIS A 61 10.59 -3.67 9.04
CA HIS A 61 9.96 -2.40 9.33
C HIS A 61 9.88 -2.10 10.83
N MET A 62 9.54 -3.11 11.65
CA MET A 62 9.44 -2.95 13.11
C MET A 62 10.75 -2.49 13.75
N ARG A 63 11.90 -3.01 13.31
CA ARG A 63 13.22 -2.53 13.79
C ARG A 63 13.41 -1.03 13.59
N TRP A 64 12.88 -0.50 12.51
CA TRP A 64 12.97 0.94 12.22
C TRP A 64 12.04 1.74 13.13
N PHE A 65 10.81 1.30 13.33
CA PHE A 65 9.89 1.92 14.26
C PHE A 65 10.46 1.92 15.68
N GLU A 66 10.93 0.79 16.17
CA GLU A 66 11.51 0.62 17.51
C GLU A 66 12.77 1.46 17.70
N LYS A 67 13.67 1.53 16.70
CA LYS A 67 14.87 2.37 16.73
C LYS A 67 14.55 3.85 16.99
N HIS A 68 13.47 4.33 16.41
CA HIS A 68 13.09 5.75 16.45
C HIS A 68 11.97 6.07 17.44
N GLN A 69 11.45 5.07 18.14
CA GLN A 69 10.42 5.26 19.16
C GLN A 69 10.97 6.17 20.28
N PRO A 70 10.24 7.25 20.67
CA PRO A 70 10.62 8.04 21.81
C PRO A 70 10.72 7.18 23.08
N LYS A 71 11.74 7.44 23.89
CA LYS A 71 11.84 6.80 25.21
C LYS A 71 10.74 7.31 26.14
N ASP A 72 10.28 6.47 27.04
CA ASP A 72 9.32 6.84 28.05
C ASP A 72 9.77 8.10 28.82
N GLY A 73 8.81 9.00 29.09
CA GLY A 73 9.09 10.27 29.76
C GLY A 73 9.77 11.34 28.90
N SER A 74 9.91 11.11 27.59
CA SER A 74 10.45 12.12 26.68
C SER A 74 9.47 13.30 26.51
N ALA A 75 9.99 14.51 26.29
CA ALA A 75 9.20 15.70 25.96
C ALA A 75 8.39 15.58 24.65
N LYS A 76 8.64 14.54 23.84
CA LYS A 76 7.95 14.25 22.56
C LYS A 76 6.60 13.54 22.74
N GLY A 77 6.15 13.33 23.99
CA GLY A 77 4.92 12.62 24.29
C GLY A 77 5.08 11.09 24.23
N GLU A 78 4.04 10.41 24.67
CA GLU A 78 4.01 8.96 24.74
C GLU A 78 3.73 8.35 23.36
N VAL A 79 4.48 7.28 23.01
CA VAL A 79 4.24 6.47 21.80
C VAL A 79 4.19 5.00 22.19
N ARG A 80 3.05 4.38 22.01
CA ARG A 80 2.86 2.94 22.18
C ARG A 80 2.65 2.26 20.85
N ILE A 81 3.44 1.24 20.56
CA ILE A 81 3.33 0.42 19.36
C ILE A 81 2.71 -0.93 19.76
N HIS A 82 1.57 -1.26 19.16
CA HIS A 82 0.92 -2.56 19.31
C HIS A 82 1.03 -3.32 18.00
N ARG A 83 1.54 -4.54 18.07
CA ARG A 83 1.65 -5.44 16.92
C ARG A 83 0.46 -6.38 16.90
N PHE A 84 -0.23 -6.45 15.78
CA PHE A 84 -1.35 -7.38 15.60
C PHE A 84 -0.88 -8.78 15.22
N ASP A 85 0.25 -8.87 14.51
CA ASP A 85 0.77 -10.13 13.97
C ASP A 85 -0.34 -10.94 13.27
N GLN A 86 -0.68 -12.13 13.77
CA GLN A 86 -1.74 -12.99 13.22
C GLN A 86 -3.11 -12.78 13.91
N THR A 87 -3.25 -11.82 14.80
CA THR A 87 -4.53 -11.52 15.46
C THR A 87 -5.46 -10.65 14.62
N LEU A 88 -4.98 -10.18 13.46
CA LEU A 88 -5.76 -9.46 12.47
C LEU A 88 -5.57 -10.11 11.10
N VAL A 89 -6.67 -10.41 10.44
CA VAL A 89 -6.72 -10.97 9.09
C VAL A 89 -7.56 -10.10 8.18
N GLY A 90 -7.29 -10.14 6.87
CA GLY A 90 -7.98 -9.30 5.90
C GLY A 90 -8.55 -10.10 4.73
N LEU A 91 -9.69 -9.62 4.21
CA LEU A 91 -10.27 -10.02 2.94
C LEU A 91 -10.39 -8.77 2.06
N SER A 92 -10.16 -8.92 0.76
CA SER A 92 -10.35 -7.83 -0.19
C SER A 92 -11.48 -8.20 -1.15
N ILE A 93 -12.41 -7.26 -1.34
CA ILE A 93 -13.41 -7.33 -2.41
C ILE A 93 -13.11 -6.22 -3.42
N ALA A 94 -13.05 -6.56 -4.71
CA ALA A 94 -12.70 -5.63 -5.76
C ALA A 94 -13.59 -5.82 -6.99
N GLY A 95 -13.75 -4.76 -7.77
CA GLY A 95 -14.51 -4.74 -9.00
C GLY A 95 -15.73 -3.81 -8.95
N PRO A 96 -16.36 -3.55 -10.10
CA PRO A 96 -17.40 -2.51 -10.23
C PRO A 96 -18.65 -2.78 -9.39
N LYS A 97 -18.93 -4.02 -9.05
CA LYS A 97 -20.08 -4.43 -8.24
C LYS A 97 -19.79 -4.52 -6.73
N SER A 98 -18.55 -4.27 -6.30
CA SER A 98 -18.12 -4.42 -4.89
C SER A 98 -18.89 -3.52 -3.92
N GLN A 99 -19.29 -2.32 -4.33
CA GLN A 99 -20.12 -1.44 -3.50
C GLN A 99 -21.54 -1.99 -3.31
N ALA A 100 -22.15 -2.52 -4.38
CA ALA A 100 -23.48 -3.13 -4.30
C ALA A 100 -23.46 -4.37 -3.41
N LEU A 101 -22.39 -5.14 -3.46
CA LEU A 101 -22.16 -6.29 -2.60
C LEU A 101 -22.00 -5.85 -1.12
N LEU A 102 -21.11 -4.88 -0.85
CA LEU A 102 -20.88 -4.42 0.52
C LEU A 102 -22.18 -3.88 1.15
N ARG A 103 -22.98 -3.15 0.39
CA ARG A 103 -24.28 -2.61 0.86
C ARG A 103 -25.23 -3.68 1.40
N LYS A 104 -25.12 -4.93 0.95
CA LYS A 104 -25.92 -6.04 1.45
C LYS A 104 -25.43 -6.62 2.77
N LEU A 105 -24.24 -6.25 3.19
CA LEU A 105 -23.54 -6.84 4.34
C LEU A 105 -23.41 -5.86 5.50
N VAL A 106 -23.77 -4.61 5.33
CA VAL A 106 -23.62 -3.54 6.32
C VAL A 106 -24.90 -2.71 6.42
N ASP A 107 -25.14 -2.13 7.58
CA ASP A 107 -26.28 -1.24 7.82
C ASP A 107 -25.96 0.21 7.43
N GLU A 108 -24.66 0.58 7.42
CA GLU A 108 -24.21 1.93 7.14
C GLU A 108 -24.34 2.30 5.66
N ASP A 109 -24.50 3.60 5.39
CA ASP A 109 -24.42 4.11 4.02
C ASP A 109 -22.98 4.03 3.51
N VAL A 110 -22.76 3.11 2.56
CA VAL A 110 -21.50 2.90 1.84
C VAL A 110 -21.51 3.50 0.43
N SER A 111 -22.45 4.42 0.16
CA SER A 111 -22.45 5.19 -1.10
C SER A 111 -21.12 5.95 -1.27
N SER A 112 -20.79 6.28 -2.52
CA SER A 112 -19.55 7.02 -2.81
C SER A 112 -19.51 8.41 -2.18
N LYS A 113 -20.67 8.97 -1.81
CA LYS A 113 -20.80 10.24 -1.10
C LYS A 113 -20.51 10.08 0.41
N ALA A 114 -21.04 9.03 1.02
CA ALA A 114 -20.93 8.79 2.45
C ALA A 114 -19.61 8.09 2.83
N PHE A 115 -19.16 7.14 2.03
CA PHE A 115 -17.91 6.40 2.24
C PHE A 115 -17.00 6.61 1.01
N ARG A 116 -16.12 7.62 1.08
CA ARG A 116 -15.32 8.09 -0.07
C ARG A 116 -14.06 7.27 -0.25
N PHE A 117 -13.47 7.31 -1.43
CA PHE A 117 -12.13 6.76 -1.66
C PHE A 117 -11.13 7.29 -0.61
N MET A 118 -10.33 6.41 -0.05
CA MET A 118 -9.40 6.66 1.07
C MET A 118 -10.12 6.97 2.42
N ASP A 119 -11.37 6.56 2.59
CA ASP A 119 -12.02 6.53 3.90
C ASP A 119 -11.72 5.21 4.63
N PHE A 120 -11.67 5.31 5.95
CA PHE A 120 -11.64 4.23 6.92
C PHE A 120 -12.88 4.27 7.80
N ARG A 121 -13.47 3.11 8.07
CA ARG A 121 -14.57 2.96 9.03
C ARG A 121 -14.47 1.65 9.79
N GLU A 122 -14.91 1.70 11.04
CA GLU A 122 -15.31 0.52 11.80
C GLU A 122 -16.81 0.30 11.56
N MET A 123 -17.20 -0.92 11.17
CA MET A 123 -18.59 -1.31 10.90
C MET A 123 -18.76 -2.81 11.03
N ALA A 124 -19.99 -3.26 11.22
CA ALA A 124 -20.31 -4.68 11.17
C ALA A 124 -20.46 -5.14 9.71
N VAL A 125 -19.70 -6.14 9.29
CA VAL A 125 -19.81 -6.75 7.95
C VAL A 125 -20.34 -8.17 8.10
N GLY A 126 -21.55 -8.44 7.61
CA GLY A 126 -22.19 -9.73 7.79
C GLY A 126 -22.36 -10.13 9.27
N GLY A 127 -22.58 -9.14 10.15
CA GLY A 127 -22.75 -9.30 11.60
C GLY A 127 -21.44 -9.36 12.41
N ALA A 128 -20.26 -9.30 11.76
CA ALA A 128 -18.97 -9.33 12.43
C ALA A 128 -18.34 -7.94 12.51
N PRO A 129 -17.72 -7.55 13.66
CA PRO A 129 -17.01 -6.28 13.78
C PRO A 129 -15.78 -6.28 12.89
N CYS A 130 -15.69 -5.30 11.99
CA CYS A 130 -14.62 -5.15 11.02
C CYS A 130 -14.10 -3.71 10.96
N MET A 131 -12.84 -3.57 10.56
CA MET A 131 -12.28 -2.32 10.05
C MET A 131 -12.30 -2.38 8.53
N VAL A 132 -12.85 -1.37 7.87
CA VAL A 132 -13.01 -1.33 6.42
C VAL A 132 -12.30 -0.13 5.84
N ASN A 133 -11.35 -0.39 4.94
CA ASN A 133 -10.65 0.61 4.13
C ASN A 133 -11.31 0.67 2.76
N ARG A 134 -11.70 1.84 2.28
CA ARG A 134 -12.11 2.00 0.87
C ARG A 134 -10.90 2.23 -0.01
N ILE A 135 -10.18 1.18 -0.26
CA ILE A 135 -8.99 1.07 -1.12
C ILE A 135 -8.85 -0.36 -1.61
N THR A 136 -8.22 -0.57 -2.74
CA THR A 136 -7.81 -1.89 -3.22
C THR A 136 -6.44 -1.83 -3.86
N TYR A 137 -5.74 -2.95 -3.84
CA TYR A 137 -4.47 -3.08 -4.54
C TYR A 137 -4.64 -3.46 -6.02
N THR A 138 -5.85 -3.84 -6.44
CA THR A 138 -6.20 -4.02 -7.86
C THR A 138 -6.40 -2.70 -8.59
N GLY A 139 -6.58 -1.60 -7.86
CA GLY A 139 -6.88 -0.28 -8.41
C GLY A 139 -8.32 -0.10 -8.92
N ASP A 140 -9.16 -1.10 -8.78
CA ASP A 140 -10.59 -1.01 -9.04
C ASP A 140 -11.37 -0.54 -7.81
N LEU A 141 -12.66 -0.25 -7.98
CA LEU A 141 -13.54 -0.01 -6.84
C LEU A 141 -13.54 -1.22 -5.91
N GLY A 142 -13.40 -0.98 -4.61
CA GLY A 142 -13.45 -2.07 -3.64
C GLY A 142 -12.99 -1.67 -2.25
N TYR A 143 -12.82 -2.68 -1.42
CA TYR A 143 -12.63 -2.53 0.01
C TYR A 143 -11.70 -3.60 0.56
N GLU A 144 -10.86 -3.22 1.52
CA GLU A 144 -10.14 -4.13 2.38
C GLU A 144 -10.89 -4.24 3.70
N ILE A 145 -11.26 -5.45 4.08
CA ILE A 145 -12.07 -5.75 5.26
C ILE A 145 -11.20 -6.52 6.25
N TRP A 146 -10.89 -5.91 7.38
CA TRP A 146 -9.99 -6.43 8.40
C TRP A 146 -10.75 -6.85 9.64
N MET A 147 -10.47 -8.03 10.17
CA MET A 147 -11.20 -8.61 11.30
C MET A 147 -10.30 -9.52 12.15
N GLN A 148 -10.77 -9.86 13.34
CA GLN A 148 -10.17 -10.93 14.12
C GLN A 148 -10.33 -12.28 13.41
N PRO A 149 -9.37 -13.21 13.51
CA PRO A 149 -9.41 -14.52 12.84
C PRO A 149 -10.69 -15.33 13.12
N ALA A 150 -11.25 -15.19 14.32
CA ALA A 150 -12.51 -15.88 14.70
C ALA A 150 -13.69 -15.55 13.78
N TYR A 151 -13.69 -14.36 13.17
CA TYR A 151 -14.77 -13.91 12.27
C TYR A 151 -14.49 -14.18 10.78
N GLN A 152 -13.26 -14.59 10.42
CA GLN A 152 -12.86 -14.72 9.01
C GLN A 152 -13.80 -15.59 8.19
N ARG A 153 -14.15 -16.78 8.70
CA ARG A 153 -15.05 -17.71 7.99
C ARG A 153 -16.46 -17.16 7.85
N LEU A 154 -16.95 -16.49 8.89
CA LEU A 154 -18.28 -15.86 8.88
C LEU A 154 -18.35 -14.79 7.80
N VAL A 155 -17.41 -13.84 7.82
CA VAL A 155 -17.36 -12.74 6.84
C VAL A 155 -17.12 -13.25 5.43
N TYR A 156 -16.20 -14.20 5.23
CA TYR A 156 -15.99 -14.83 3.91
C TYR A 156 -17.27 -15.46 3.37
N LYS A 157 -17.97 -16.26 4.20
CA LYS A 157 -19.22 -16.89 3.79
C LYS A 157 -20.29 -15.86 3.45
N ALA A 158 -20.47 -14.83 4.27
CA ALA A 158 -21.41 -13.74 4.01
C ALA A 158 -21.12 -13.04 2.68
N ILE A 159 -19.83 -12.72 2.40
CA ILE A 159 -19.38 -12.14 1.14
C ILE A 159 -19.70 -13.05 -0.05
N LYS A 160 -19.40 -14.36 0.06
CA LYS A 160 -19.67 -15.32 -1.02
C LYS A 160 -21.16 -15.50 -1.28
N ASP A 161 -21.97 -15.60 -0.22
CA ASP A 161 -23.43 -15.78 -0.35
C ASP A 161 -24.07 -14.52 -0.98
N ALA A 162 -23.74 -13.31 -0.51
CA ALA A 162 -24.24 -12.06 -1.07
C ALA A 162 -23.69 -11.78 -2.47
N GLY A 163 -22.51 -12.28 -2.79
CA GLY A 163 -21.81 -12.05 -4.05
C GLY A 163 -22.28 -12.97 -5.20
N ARG A 164 -23.02 -14.05 -4.93
CA ARG A 164 -23.47 -15.01 -5.97
C ARG A 164 -24.21 -14.33 -7.12
N GLU A 165 -25.13 -13.45 -6.83
CA GLU A 165 -25.89 -12.71 -7.84
C GLU A 165 -25.04 -11.75 -8.68
N PHE A 166 -23.87 -11.36 -8.17
CA PHE A 166 -22.92 -10.50 -8.85
C PHE A 166 -21.86 -11.28 -9.64
N GLY A 167 -21.87 -12.62 -9.55
CA GLY A 167 -20.86 -13.46 -10.18
C GLY A 167 -19.49 -13.39 -9.50
N ILE A 168 -19.46 -13.31 -8.16
CA ILE A 168 -18.21 -13.21 -7.39
C ILE A 168 -17.34 -14.46 -7.59
N VAL A 169 -16.06 -14.22 -7.88
CA VAL A 169 -15.04 -15.26 -7.98
C VAL A 169 -13.91 -14.99 -6.99
N ASP A 170 -13.25 -16.03 -6.53
CA ASP A 170 -12.05 -15.92 -5.73
C ASP A 170 -10.84 -15.70 -6.63
N PHE A 171 -9.90 -14.87 -6.18
CA PHE A 171 -8.61 -14.70 -6.82
C PHE A 171 -7.48 -14.77 -5.80
N GLY A 172 -6.35 -15.31 -6.22
CA GLY A 172 -5.19 -15.47 -5.36
C GLY A 172 -4.15 -14.36 -5.55
N MET A 173 -3.05 -14.47 -4.82
CA MET A 173 -1.96 -13.50 -4.83
C MET A 173 -1.33 -13.32 -6.22
N ARG A 174 -1.22 -14.37 -7.05
CA ARG A 174 -0.65 -14.24 -8.40
C ARG A 174 -1.52 -13.36 -9.30
N ALA A 175 -2.83 -13.56 -9.29
CA ALA A 175 -3.77 -12.72 -10.02
C ALA A 175 -3.73 -11.27 -9.51
N LEU A 176 -3.65 -11.07 -8.17
CA LEU A 176 -3.48 -9.74 -7.58
C LEU A 176 -2.23 -9.03 -8.08
N LEU A 177 -1.09 -9.74 -8.16
CA LEU A 177 0.17 -9.18 -8.65
C LEU A 177 0.07 -8.77 -10.12
N SER A 178 -0.67 -9.49 -10.95
CA SER A 178 -0.96 -9.10 -12.33
C SER A 178 -1.83 -7.84 -12.39
N MET A 179 -2.97 -7.84 -11.69
CA MET A 179 -3.91 -6.71 -11.68
C MET A 179 -3.29 -5.40 -11.19
N ARG A 180 -2.42 -5.46 -10.16
CA ARG A 180 -1.73 -4.26 -9.67
C ARG A 180 -0.74 -3.69 -10.69
N LEU A 181 -0.11 -4.55 -11.51
CA LEU A 181 0.81 -4.12 -12.58
C LEU A 181 0.10 -3.34 -13.68
N GLU A 182 -1.10 -3.74 -14.06
CA GLU A 182 -1.94 -3.00 -15.02
C GLU A 182 -2.22 -1.56 -14.57
N LYS A 183 -2.23 -1.30 -13.26
CA LYS A 183 -2.38 0.03 -12.65
C LYS A 183 -1.05 0.71 -12.34
N ASN A 184 0.06 0.07 -12.69
CA ASN A 184 1.40 0.54 -12.35
C ASN A 184 1.59 0.75 -10.82
N PHE A 185 0.97 -0.10 -9.99
CA PHE A 185 1.15 -0.05 -8.55
C PHE A 185 2.39 -0.85 -8.15
N PRO A 186 3.37 -0.23 -7.49
CA PRO A 186 4.56 -0.93 -7.03
C PRO A 186 4.27 -1.76 -5.79
N THR A 187 5.13 -2.73 -5.51
CA THR A 187 5.10 -3.47 -4.25
C THR A 187 6.47 -3.44 -3.56
N TRP A 188 6.42 -3.52 -2.26
CA TRP A 188 7.62 -3.58 -1.45
C TRP A 188 8.47 -4.81 -1.78
N PHE A 189 9.79 -4.59 -1.84
CA PHE A 189 10.85 -5.54 -2.13
C PHE A 189 10.89 -6.08 -3.57
N ARG A 190 10.02 -5.63 -4.44
CA ARG A 190 10.14 -5.84 -5.90
C ARG A 190 10.58 -4.55 -6.56
N GLU A 191 9.67 -3.64 -6.89
CA GLU A 191 10.00 -2.34 -7.45
C GLU A 191 10.44 -1.33 -6.40
N LEU A 192 9.93 -1.42 -5.17
CA LEU A 192 10.34 -0.57 -4.05
C LEU A 192 11.36 -1.32 -3.20
N ARG A 193 12.62 -0.95 -3.31
CA ARG A 193 13.75 -1.57 -2.61
C ARG A 193 14.60 -0.51 -1.91
N PRO A 194 15.38 -0.86 -0.86
CA PRO A 194 16.23 0.09 -0.13
C PRO A 194 17.48 0.54 -0.90
N ILE A 195 17.51 0.34 -2.20
CA ILE A 195 18.52 0.84 -3.14
C ILE A 195 18.01 2.00 -3.99
N TYR A 196 16.68 2.20 -4.05
CA TYR A 196 16.06 3.25 -4.85
C TYR A 196 15.61 4.42 -3.98
N GLY A 197 15.73 5.62 -4.53
CA GLY A 197 15.14 6.83 -4.00
C GLY A 197 13.63 6.89 -4.26
N VAL A 198 12.98 7.87 -3.64
CA VAL A 198 11.53 8.02 -3.74
C VAL A 198 11.09 8.45 -5.15
N TYR A 199 11.92 9.25 -5.85
CA TYR A 199 11.65 9.68 -7.23
C TYR A 199 12.01 8.59 -8.24
N GLU A 200 13.10 7.84 -8.00
CA GLU A 200 13.43 6.64 -8.79
C GLU A 200 12.30 5.63 -8.75
N GLY A 201 11.67 5.44 -7.57
CA GLY A 201 10.51 4.57 -7.37
C GLY A 201 9.19 5.12 -7.92
N SER A 202 9.18 6.33 -8.49
CA SER A 202 7.96 7.05 -8.96
C SER A 202 6.91 7.20 -7.87
N MET A 203 7.35 7.53 -6.65
CA MET A 203 6.50 7.77 -5.48
C MET A 203 6.33 9.27 -5.17
N ASP A 204 6.58 10.13 -6.17
CA ASP A 204 6.60 11.60 -6.08
C ASP A 204 5.38 12.19 -5.38
N ARG A 205 4.20 11.70 -5.70
CA ARG A 205 2.92 12.21 -5.15
C ARG A 205 2.75 11.96 -3.65
N PHE A 206 3.51 11.00 -3.10
CA PHE A 206 3.41 10.59 -1.70
C PHE A 206 4.48 11.22 -0.80
N ILE A 207 5.38 12.04 -1.36
CA ILE A 207 6.36 12.79 -0.58
C ILE A 207 5.95 14.26 -0.47
N LYS A 208 6.05 14.81 0.74
CA LYS A 208 5.70 16.18 1.06
C LYS A 208 6.93 16.89 1.63
N LEU A 209 7.79 17.41 0.73
CA LEU A 209 9.01 18.12 1.12
C LEU A 209 8.73 19.41 1.91
N GLU A 210 7.54 19.96 1.80
CA GLU A 210 7.07 21.11 2.57
C GLU A 210 6.74 20.80 4.04
N LYS A 211 6.78 19.53 4.46
CA LYS A 211 6.72 19.18 5.88
C LYS A 211 7.95 19.70 6.61
N ASN A 212 7.79 19.99 7.90
CA ASN A 212 8.88 20.53 8.71
C ASN A 212 10.11 19.61 8.75
N ASP A 213 9.90 18.32 9.03
CA ASP A 213 10.97 17.32 9.04
C ASP A 213 10.43 15.89 8.86
N PHE A 214 11.24 15.05 8.22
CA PHE A 214 11.12 13.59 8.24
C PHE A 214 12.47 12.97 7.85
N ILE A 215 12.69 11.72 8.27
CA ILE A 215 13.94 11.02 7.99
C ILE A 215 14.14 10.87 6.48
N GLY A 216 15.32 11.29 5.98
CA GLY A 216 15.68 11.26 4.56
C GLY A 216 15.18 12.45 3.74
N ARG A 217 14.60 13.49 4.37
CA ARG A 217 14.06 14.68 3.68
C ARG A 217 15.09 15.40 2.84
N GLU A 218 16.28 15.67 3.40
CA GLU A 218 17.36 16.38 2.69
C GLU A 218 17.86 15.59 1.48
N ALA A 219 18.06 14.27 1.65
CA ALA A 219 18.48 13.40 0.56
C ALA A 219 17.43 13.31 -0.55
N ALA A 220 16.15 13.25 -0.19
CA ALA A 220 15.05 13.26 -1.15
C ALA A 220 14.91 14.62 -1.86
N ALA A 221 15.13 15.73 -1.15
CA ALA A 221 15.14 17.07 -1.75
C ALA A 221 16.30 17.22 -2.75
N LYS A 222 17.46 16.66 -2.41
CA LYS A 222 18.61 16.63 -3.32
C LYS A 222 18.33 15.76 -4.55
N GLU A 223 17.79 14.56 -4.39
CA GLU A 223 17.38 13.70 -5.51
C GLU A 223 16.41 14.43 -6.45
N LYS A 224 15.45 15.18 -5.91
CA LYS A 224 14.53 15.99 -6.70
C LYS A 224 15.22 17.09 -7.49
N ALA A 225 16.17 17.79 -6.87
CA ALA A 225 16.89 18.91 -7.50
C ALA A 225 17.86 18.45 -8.58
N ASP A 226 18.61 17.37 -8.31
CA ASP A 226 19.62 16.83 -9.24
C ASP A 226 18.99 16.04 -10.39
N GLY A 227 17.74 15.59 -10.23
CA GLY A 227 17.06 14.62 -11.09
C GLY A 227 17.46 13.18 -10.78
N SER A 228 16.53 12.27 -10.94
CA SER A 228 16.78 10.84 -10.73
C SER A 228 17.47 10.22 -11.94
N LYS A 229 18.52 9.41 -11.71
CA LYS A 229 19.24 8.68 -12.77
C LYS A 229 18.43 7.53 -13.34
N LEU A 230 17.55 6.96 -12.52
CA LEU A 230 16.66 5.84 -12.87
C LEU A 230 15.22 6.28 -12.72
N ARG A 231 14.34 5.61 -13.41
CA ARG A 231 12.90 5.80 -13.27
C ARG A 231 12.15 4.48 -13.45
N ARG A 232 11.23 4.21 -12.56
CA ARG A 232 10.30 3.08 -12.71
C ARG A 232 9.29 3.43 -13.81
N VAL A 233 9.16 2.53 -14.77
CA VAL A 233 8.20 2.62 -15.88
C VAL A 233 7.47 1.29 -16.04
N SER A 234 6.30 1.32 -16.66
CA SER A 234 5.61 0.11 -17.12
C SER A 234 5.88 -0.10 -18.60
N LEU A 235 6.15 -1.33 -18.97
CA LEU A 235 6.36 -1.75 -20.34
C LEU A 235 5.33 -2.80 -20.71
N VAL A 236 4.83 -2.74 -21.93
CA VAL A 236 4.08 -3.85 -22.54
C VAL A 236 5.09 -4.69 -23.29
N VAL A 237 5.15 -5.97 -22.97
CA VAL A 237 6.07 -6.91 -23.58
C VAL A 237 5.29 -7.74 -24.60
N ASP A 238 5.76 -7.73 -25.85
CA ASP A 238 5.26 -8.63 -26.88
C ASP A 238 5.95 -9.98 -26.71
N ALA A 239 5.31 -10.85 -25.93
CA ALA A 239 5.79 -12.20 -25.64
C ALA A 239 4.79 -13.23 -26.17
N LEU A 240 5.28 -14.19 -26.94
CA LEU A 240 4.43 -15.24 -27.54
C LEU A 240 4.25 -16.44 -26.59
N ASP A 241 5.30 -16.88 -25.92
CA ASP A 241 5.36 -18.16 -25.23
C ASP A 241 6.05 -18.11 -23.85
N ALA A 242 6.67 -16.99 -23.51
CA ALA A 242 7.36 -16.82 -22.24
C ALA A 242 7.13 -15.45 -21.62
N ASP A 243 6.85 -15.44 -20.32
CA ASP A 243 6.77 -14.23 -19.52
C ASP A 243 8.15 -13.77 -19.04
N VAL A 244 8.25 -12.48 -18.77
CA VAL A 244 9.37 -11.90 -18.04
C VAL A 244 9.31 -12.38 -16.57
N MET A 245 10.42 -12.89 -16.05
CA MET A 245 10.48 -13.46 -14.70
C MET A 245 10.94 -12.47 -13.61
N GLY A 246 11.54 -11.36 -14.03
CA GLY A 246 12.13 -10.33 -13.17
C GLY A 246 13.66 -10.36 -13.20
N ASP A 247 14.23 -9.18 -13.06
CA ASP A 247 15.67 -8.91 -13.12
C ASP A 247 16.33 -9.14 -14.52
N GLU A 248 15.57 -9.43 -15.57
CA GLU A 248 16.12 -9.47 -16.92
C GLU A 248 16.59 -8.08 -17.38
N PRO A 249 17.75 -8.00 -18.08
CA PRO A 249 18.25 -6.74 -18.61
C PRO A 249 17.35 -6.23 -19.73
N ILE A 250 17.07 -4.94 -19.73
CA ILE A 250 16.36 -4.24 -20.81
C ILE A 250 17.41 -3.63 -21.74
N TRP A 251 17.42 -4.06 -22.99
CA TRP A 251 18.31 -3.53 -24.03
C TRP A 251 17.58 -2.47 -24.85
N ALA A 252 18.28 -1.43 -25.23
CA ALA A 252 17.74 -0.41 -26.11
C ALA A 252 18.55 -0.31 -27.41
N LYS A 253 17.83 0.01 -28.47
CA LYS A 253 18.41 0.47 -29.75
C LYS A 253 18.07 1.94 -29.94
N VAL A 254 19.08 2.74 -30.25
CA VAL A 254 18.89 4.14 -30.60
C VAL A 254 19.37 4.34 -32.03
N ASN A 255 18.49 4.82 -32.91
CA ASN A 255 18.77 5.02 -34.34
C ASN A 255 19.32 3.74 -35.01
N GLY A 256 18.76 2.56 -34.64
CA GLY A 256 19.14 1.25 -35.22
C GLY A 256 20.46 0.67 -34.67
N LYS A 257 21.18 1.38 -33.81
CA LYS A 257 22.40 0.91 -33.13
C LYS A 257 22.09 0.41 -31.73
N ASP A 258 22.76 -0.68 -31.34
CA ASP A 258 22.64 -1.20 -29.98
C ASP A 258 23.22 -0.18 -28.98
N PHE A 259 22.39 0.28 -28.07
CA PHE A 259 22.78 1.22 -27.02
C PHE A 259 23.29 0.50 -25.76
N GLY A 260 22.99 -0.79 -25.63
CA GLY A 260 23.29 -1.61 -24.48
C GLY A 260 22.13 -1.71 -23.47
N THR A 261 22.45 -2.14 -22.27
CA THR A 261 21.47 -2.29 -21.19
C THR A 261 21.06 -0.95 -20.62
N VAL A 262 19.77 -0.60 -20.69
CA VAL A 262 19.22 0.66 -20.18
C VAL A 262 18.47 0.48 -18.87
N GLY A 263 18.23 -0.75 -18.43
CA GLY A 263 17.51 -1.06 -17.21
C GLY A 263 17.38 -2.56 -17.00
N LYS A 264 16.53 -2.93 -16.05
CA LYS A 264 16.14 -4.30 -15.78
C LYS A 264 14.69 -4.41 -15.36
N THR A 265 14.09 -5.56 -15.58
CA THR A 265 12.74 -5.87 -15.09
C THR A 265 12.74 -6.06 -13.58
N HIS A 266 11.64 -5.79 -12.92
CA HIS A 266 11.50 -5.95 -11.46
C HIS A 266 10.42 -6.93 -11.07
N ASP A 267 9.41 -7.08 -11.92
CA ASP A 267 8.34 -8.03 -11.71
C ASP A 267 7.78 -8.50 -13.05
N PHE A 268 7.17 -9.65 -13.02
CA PHE A 268 6.48 -10.25 -14.17
C PHE A 268 4.98 -10.03 -14.03
N GLY A 269 4.34 -9.65 -15.12
CA GLY A 269 2.89 -9.69 -15.26
C GLY A 269 2.50 -11.03 -15.87
N ALA A 270 1.32 -11.54 -15.56
CA ALA A 270 0.72 -12.59 -16.35
C ALA A 270 0.40 -12.04 -17.74
N PRO A 271 0.47 -12.85 -18.80
CA PRO A 271 0.07 -12.45 -20.14
C PRO A 271 -1.38 -11.95 -20.09
N ARG A 272 -1.64 -10.86 -20.78
CA ARG A 272 -3.00 -10.41 -21.05
C ARG A 272 -3.63 -11.44 -21.98
N PHE A 273 -4.58 -12.20 -21.46
CA PHE A 273 -5.51 -12.89 -22.34
C PHE A 273 -6.55 -11.87 -22.76
N ASP A 274 -6.39 -11.28 -23.94
CA ASP A 274 -7.47 -10.57 -24.59
C ASP A 274 -8.52 -11.61 -25.01
N THR A 275 -9.63 -11.62 -24.29
CA THR A 275 -10.85 -12.39 -24.65
C THR A 275 -11.78 -11.48 -25.43
#